data_23e7eaba05907b4c3ac16f4b36b27101
#
_entry.id   23e7eaba05907b4c3ac16f4b36b27101
#
_cell.length_a   1.000
_cell.length_b   1.000
_cell.length_c   1.000
_cell.angle_alpha   90.00
_cell.angle_beta   90.00
_cell.angle_gamma   90.00
#
_symmetry.space_group_name_H-M   'P 1'
#
loop_
_entity.id
_entity.type
_entity.pdbx_description
1 polymer ?
#
loop_
_entity_poly.entity_id
_entity_poly.type
_entity_poly.pdbx_seq_one_letter_code
_entity_poly.pdbx_strand_id
1 'polypeptide(L)'
;MIYFTVDDVIDKYKNSYWSRSDENYLLSNVLAVEYSDIAKVLNKEYDDVIYKIIKNFLHKEYINDIFNKKYRDGEGTSILRKKYKLEYITDTEIDKIFRSA
;
A
#
# COMPACT_ATOMS: atom_id res chain seq x y z
N MET A 1 6.46 3.89 12.38
CA MET A 1 5.51 3.16 13.23
C MET A 1 4.11 3.70 13.01
N ILE A 2 3.16 2.81 12.79
CA ILE A 2 1.76 3.21 12.69
C ILE A 2 1.20 3.30 14.10
N TYR A 3 0.78 4.50 14.51
CA TYR A 3 0.19 4.72 15.83
C TYR A 3 -1.30 4.42 15.86
N PHE A 4 -1.90 4.20 14.70
CA PHE A 4 -3.31 3.91 14.55
C PHE A 4 -3.51 2.44 14.24
N THR A 5 -4.67 1.91 14.60
CA THR A 5 -5.03 0.56 14.16
C THR A 5 -5.27 0.60 12.64
N VAL A 6 -5.22 -0.57 12.00
CA VAL A 6 -5.48 -0.64 10.57
C VAL A 6 -6.89 -0.14 10.23
N ASP A 7 -7.85 -0.39 11.12
CA ASP A 7 -9.23 0.09 10.92
C ASP A 7 -9.29 1.61 10.91
N ASP A 8 -8.54 2.27 11.79
CA ASP A 8 -8.45 3.74 11.82
C ASP A 8 -7.84 4.28 10.54
N VAL A 9 -6.80 3.64 10.03
CA VAL A 9 -6.16 4.03 8.78
C VAL A 9 -7.13 3.91 7.61
N ILE A 10 -7.87 2.81 7.54
CA ILE A 10 -8.87 2.60 6.50
C ILE A 10 -9.94 3.69 6.58
N ASP A 11 -10.49 3.94 7.75
CA ASP A 11 -11.54 4.95 7.92
C ASP A 11 -11.07 6.35 7.55
N LYS A 12 -9.83 6.68 7.89
CA LYS A 12 -9.30 8.00 7.65
C LYS A 12 -8.96 8.24 6.17
N TYR A 13 -8.44 7.21 5.48
CA TYR A 13 -7.86 7.41 4.16
C TYR A 13 -8.63 6.76 3.00
N LYS A 14 -9.66 5.98 3.26
CA LYS A 14 -10.41 5.29 2.19
C LYS A 14 -11.01 6.26 1.17
N ASN A 15 -11.29 7.49 1.57
CA ASN A 15 -11.82 8.54 0.69
C ASN A 15 -10.83 9.68 0.49
N SER A 16 -9.55 9.44 0.76
CA SER A 16 -8.52 10.45 0.56
C SER A 16 -8.40 10.83 -0.90
N TYR A 17 -8.34 12.13 -1.16
CA TYR A 17 -8.21 12.63 -2.53
C TYR A 17 -6.76 12.61 -2.96
N TRP A 18 -6.52 11.97 -4.10
CA TRP A 18 -5.24 12.00 -4.78
C TRP A 18 -5.46 12.54 -6.19
N SER A 19 -4.80 13.63 -6.53
CA SER A 19 -4.85 14.15 -7.89
C SER A 19 -4.10 13.21 -8.84
N ARG A 20 -4.33 13.36 -10.13
CA ARG A 20 -3.59 12.60 -11.13
C ARG A 20 -2.09 12.86 -11.02
N SER A 21 -1.71 14.10 -10.75
CA SER A 21 -0.32 14.48 -10.55
C SER A 21 0.30 13.76 -9.34
N ASP A 22 -0.44 13.69 -8.23
CA ASP A 22 0.01 12.98 -7.04
C ASP A 22 0.21 11.49 -7.32
N GLU A 23 -0.74 10.87 -8.00
CA GLU A 23 -0.65 9.46 -8.36
C GLU A 23 0.52 9.18 -9.30
N ASN A 24 0.75 10.05 -10.28
CA ASN A 24 1.88 9.92 -11.20
C ASN A 24 3.22 10.05 -10.48
N TYR A 25 3.31 10.97 -9.52
CA TYR A 25 4.52 11.11 -8.72
C TYR A 25 4.78 9.84 -7.92
N LEU A 26 3.76 9.30 -7.28
CA LEU A 26 3.89 8.03 -6.53
C LEU A 26 4.32 6.89 -7.46
N LEU A 27 3.66 6.75 -8.60
CA LEU A 27 3.97 5.70 -9.57
C LEU A 27 5.44 5.75 -10.02
N SER A 28 5.96 6.96 -10.24
CA SER A 28 7.33 7.15 -10.72
C SER A 28 8.39 6.93 -9.63
N ASN A 29 8.01 7.03 -8.35
CA ASN A 29 8.97 7.03 -7.25
C ASN A 29 8.79 5.90 -6.24
N VAL A 30 7.74 5.10 -6.36
CA VAL A 30 7.56 3.94 -5.48
C VAL A 30 8.75 3.00 -5.67
N LEU A 31 9.30 2.49 -4.56
CA LEU A 31 10.50 1.64 -4.53
C LEU A 31 11.82 2.38 -4.87
N ALA A 32 11.76 3.62 -5.33
CA ALA A 32 12.96 4.39 -5.66
C ALA A 32 13.27 5.46 -4.62
N VAL A 33 12.23 5.95 -3.92
CA VAL A 33 12.34 7.03 -2.93
C VAL A 33 11.68 6.56 -1.64
N GLU A 34 12.23 6.99 -0.50
CA GLU A 34 11.64 6.69 0.81
C GLU A 34 10.20 7.20 0.87
N TYR A 35 9.30 6.39 1.45
CA TYR A 35 7.88 6.76 1.53
C TYR A 35 7.63 8.02 2.35
N SER A 36 8.46 8.25 3.38
CA SER A 36 8.39 9.48 4.16
C SER A 36 8.70 10.71 3.31
N ASP A 37 9.64 10.58 2.38
CA ASP A 37 9.99 11.69 1.48
C ASP A 37 8.90 11.92 0.44
N ILE A 38 8.30 10.85 -0.07
CA ILE A 38 7.15 10.96 -0.97
C ILE A 38 6.01 11.71 -0.26
N ALA A 39 5.72 11.35 0.97
CA ALA A 39 4.69 12.01 1.77
C ALA A 39 4.96 13.50 1.92
N LYS A 40 6.21 13.87 2.17
CA LYS A 40 6.60 15.29 2.29
C LYS A 40 6.39 16.05 0.99
N VAL A 41 6.84 15.49 -0.13
CA VAL A 41 6.71 16.13 -1.43
C VAL A 41 5.24 16.35 -1.80
N LEU A 42 4.40 15.36 -1.52
CA LEU A 42 2.97 15.41 -1.85
C LEU A 42 2.15 16.14 -0.79
N ASN A 43 2.78 16.56 0.31
CA ASN A 43 2.09 17.18 1.45
C ASN A 43 0.95 16.29 1.98
N LYS A 44 1.26 15.00 2.13
CA LYS A 44 0.32 14.00 2.64
C LYS A 44 0.89 13.34 3.89
N GLU A 45 0.02 12.74 4.70
CA GLU A 45 0.47 11.97 5.84
C GLU A 45 1.12 10.66 5.37
N TYR A 46 2.09 10.18 6.13
CA TYR A 46 2.81 8.94 5.82
C TYR A 46 1.83 7.76 5.65
N ASP A 47 0.87 7.62 6.56
CA ASP A 47 -0.08 6.52 6.51
C ASP A 47 -1.01 6.59 5.29
N ASP A 48 -1.30 7.80 4.80
CA ASP A 48 -2.07 7.98 3.57
C ASP A 48 -1.30 7.40 2.37
N VAL A 49 0.00 7.68 2.29
CA VAL A 49 0.86 7.14 1.23
C VAL A 49 0.92 5.61 1.33
N ILE A 50 1.09 5.07 2.53
CA ILE A 50 1.15 3.62 2.74
C ILE A 50 -0.18 2.96 2.32
N TYR A 51 -1.30 3.52 2.73
CA TYR A 51 -2.62 3.01 2.34
C TYR A 51 -2.77 2.99 0.81
N LYS A 52 -2.39 4.08 0.16
CA LYS A 52 -2.46 4.19 -1.31
C LYS A 52 -1.59 3.14 -2.00
N ILE A 53 -0.37 2.93 -1.49
CA ILE A 53 0.54 1.91 -2.04
C ILE A 53 -0.08 0.52 -1.93
N ILE A 54 -0.63 0.19 -0.77
CA ILE A 54 -1.24 -1.13 -0.57
C ILE A 54 -2.43 -1.32 -1.49
N LYS A 55 -3.31 -0.33 -1.59
CA LYS A 55 -4.53 -0.44 -2.42
C LYS A 55 -4.23 -0.47 -3.91
N ASN A 56 -3.32 0.37 -4.38
CA ASN A 56 -3.14 0.59 -5.81
C ASN A 56 -1.96 -0.15 -6.42
N PHE A 57 -0.98 -0.57 -5.62
CA PHE A 57 0.19 -1.25 -6.14
C PHE A 57 0.26 -2.70 -5.65
N LEU A 58 0.31 -2.89 -4.35
CA LEU A 58 0.44 -4.23 -3.79
C LEU A 58 -0.77 -5.08 -4.11
N HIS A 59 -1.98 -4.56 -3.95
CA HIS A 59 -3.21 -5.29 -4.22
C HIS A 59 -3.33 -5.67 -5.69
N LYS A 60 -3.03 -4.76 -6.60
CA LYS A 60 -3.09 -5.06 -8.03
C LYS A 60 -2.09 -6.14 -8.42
N GLU A 61 -0.87 -6.05 -7.92
CA GLU A 61 0.15 -7.04 -8.20
C GLU A 61 -0.21 -8.40 -7.60
N TYR A 62 -0.77 -8.40 -6.40
CA TYR A 62 -1.23 -9.63 -5.74
C TYR A 62 -2.30 -10.34 -6.57
N ILE A 63 -3.31 -9.62 -7.03
CA ILE A 63 -4.38 -10.19 -7.84
C ILE A 63 -3.83 -10.73 -9.16
N ASN A 64 -2.97 -9.98 -9.81
CA ASN A 64 -2.36 -10.39 -11.07
C ASN A 64 -1.50 -11.63 -10.90
N ASP A 65 -0.73 -11.70 -9.83
CA ASP A 65 0.16 -12.84 -9.57
C ASP A 65 -0.62 -14.10 -9.22
N ILE A 66 -1.72 -13.98 -8.47
CA ILE A 66 -2.60 -15.10 -8.19
C ILE A 66 -3.23 -15.62 -9.47
N PHE A 67 -3.73 -14.70 -10.32
CA PHE A 67 -4.33 -15.08 -11.60
C PHE A 67 -3.35 -15.86 -12.47
N ASN A 68 -2.08 -15.46 -12.43
CA ASN A 68 -1.03 -16.11 -13.21
C ASN A 68 -0.40 -17.30 -12.47
N LYS A 69 -0.95 -17.70 -11.32
CA LYS A 69 -0.46 -18.83 -10.51
C LYS A 69 1.03 -18.71 -10.17
N LYS A 70 1.50 -17.50 -9.95
CA LYS A 70 2.91 -17.22 -9.67
C LYS A 70 3.33 -17.65 -8.26
N TYR A 71 2.38 -17.64 -7.31
CA TYR A 71 2.64 -17.97 -5.92
C TYR A 71 1.74 -19.09 -5.45
N ARG A 72 2.19 -19.84 -4.43
CA ARG A 72 1.34 -20.74 -3.69
C ARG A 72 0.40 -19.94 -2.79
N ASP A 73 -0.67 -20.59 -2.35
CA ASP A 73 -1.62 -19.96 -1.42
C ASP A 73 -0.88 -19.42 -0.19
N GLY A 74 -1.10 -18.16 0.12
CA GLY A 74 -0.53 -17.50 1.28
C GLY A 74 0.87 -16.95 1.12
N GLU A 75 1.58 -17.25 0.04
CA GLU A 75 2.95 -16.76 -0.16
C GLU A 75 3.00 -15.37 -0.76
N GLY A 76 2.06 -15.05 -1.66
CA GLY A 76 2.12 -13.81 -2.43
C GLY A 76 2.16 -12.55 -1.59
N THR A 77 1.36 -12.50 -0.52
CA THR A 77 1.30 -11.34 0.37
C THR A 77 2.63 -11.12 1.07
N SER A 78 3.25 -12.19 1.57
CA SER A 78 4.54 -12.09 2.25
C SER A 78 5.64 -11.58 1.31
N ILE A 79 5.69 -12.12 0.11
CA ILE A 79 6.68 -11.71 -0.90
C ILE A 79 6.47 -10.25 -1.30
N LEU A 80 5.23 -9.85 -1.52
CA LEU A 80 4.91 -8.47 -1.92
C LEU A 80 5.15 -7.47 -0.80
N ARG A 81 4.85 -7.84 0.46
CA ARG A 81 5.17 -6.98 1.59
C ARG A 81 6.67 -6.69 1.66
N LYS A 82 7.48 -7.72 1.44
CA LYS A 82 8.94 -7.57 1.41
C LYS A 82 9.38 -6.68 0.25
N LYS A 83 8.81 -6.90 -0.92
CA LYS A 83 9.12 -6.11 -2.12
C LYS A 83 8.84 -4.62 -1.90
N TYR A 84 7.70 -4.31 -1.28
CA TYR A 84 7.29 -2.92 -1.04
C TYR A 84 7.78 -2.37 0.29
N LYS A 85 8.67 -3.10 0.99
CA LYS A 85 9.24 -2.66 2.29
C LYS A 85 8.17 -2.42 3.35
N LEU A 86 7.13 -3.25 3.36
CA LEU A 86 6.00 -3.16 4.28
C LEU A 86 5.92 -4.37 5.21
N GLU A 87 7.06 -4.97 5.56
CA GLU A 87 7.12 -6.18 6.38
C GLU A 87 6.60 -5.96 7.81
N TYR A 88 6.57 -4.70 8.27
CA TYR A 88 6.03 -4.36 9.58
C TYR A 88 4.50 -4.40 9.64
N ILE A 89 3.84 -4.53 8.50
CA ILE A 89 2.38 -4.67 8.41
C ILE A 89 2.07 -6.16 8.28
N THR A 90 1.16 -6.67 9.11
CA THR A 90 0.83 -8.10 9.12
C THR A 90 -0.06 -8.49 7.93
N ASP A 91 -0.09 -9.79 7.64
CA ASP A 91 -0.99 -10.33 6.60
C ASP A 91 -2.45 -10.00 6.89
N THR A 92 -2.85 -10.05 8.16
CA THR A 92 -4.22 -9.71 8.56
C THR A 92 -4.55 -8.25 8.26
N GLU A 93 -3.62 -7.35 8.54
CA GLU A 93 -3.79 -5.92 8.26
C GLU A 93 -3.85 -5.64 6.77
N ILE A 94 -2.97 -6.27 5.99
CA ILE A 94 -2.99 -6.17 4.53
C ILE A 94 -4.33 -6.65 3.97
N ASP A 95 -4.82 -7.78 4.46
CA ASP A 95 -6.09 -8.35 4.01
C ASP A 95 -7.27 -7.43 4.31
N LYS A 96 -7.28 -6.80 5.48
CA LYS A 96 -8.31 -5.82 5.82
C LYS A 96 -8.30 -4.64 4.86
N ILE A 97 -7.12 -4.15 4.49
CA ILE A 97 -6.99 -3.05 3.52
C ILE A 97 -7.48 -3.51 2.15
N PHE A 98 -7.15 -4.72 1.72
CA PHE A 98 -7.64 -5.27 0.45
C PHE A 98 -9.16 -5.28 0.38
N ARG A 99 -9.82 -5.62 1.49
CA ARG A 99 -11.27 -5.72 1.55
C ARG A 99 -11.97 -4.38 1.75
N SER A 100 -11.23 -3.35 2.08
CA SER A 100 -11.82 -2.02 2.26
C SER A 100 -12.34 -1.50 0.92
N ALA A 101 -13.53 -0.98 0.93
CA ALA A 101 -14.18 -0.50 -0.28
C ALA A 101 -13.62 0.85 -0.72
#